data_da8a8c8f5813e7cc065b852dad635c47
#
_entry.id   da8a8c8f5813e7cc065b852dad635c47
#
_cell.length_a   1.000
_cell.length_b   1.000
_cell.length_c   1.000
_cell.angle_alpha   90.00
_cell.angle_beta   90.00
_cell.angle_gamma   90.00
#
_symmetry.space_group_name_H-M   'P 1'
#
loop_
_entity.id
_entity.type
_entity.pdbx_description
1 polymer ?
#
loop_
_entity_poly.entity_id
_entity_poly.type
_entity_poly.pdbx_seq_one_letter_code
_entity_poly.pdbx_strand_id
1 'polypeptide(L)'
;MTEDLLKPYVIGLDLGGTNSVFGIVDSRGEIKATTAIKTQGYGNNVQAYVDAAVDALQIIIDQVGGIGKIKAMGIGAPNGNYYNGTIEFAPNLEWGRDGIVPLAKLFSDKLGIPVALTNDANAAAIGEMTYGVARGMKNFIVITLGTGVGSGIVVNGQLVYGCDGFAGELGHVIVKENGRVCGCGRKGCLETYCSATGVARSAREFLANSDEPSLLRELDPEKITSYDVSMAAAKGDKIAHEIYEFTGRLLGESCANFAAFSSHEAFIFFGGLTKAGALLMDPIKKAYDDYVLNIYKGKAKFLVSALEGSSAAVLGASAVGWDIQK
;
A
#
# COMPACT_ATOMS: atom_id res chain seq x y z
N MET A 1 -21.22 1.93 -30.63
CA MET A 1 -21.09 1.74 -29.18
C MET A 1 -19.61 1.58 -28.90
N THR A 2 -19.03 2.38 -28.01
CA THR A 2 -17.64 2.21 -27.58
C THR A 2 -17.51 0.89 -26.83
N GLU A 3 -16.38 0.20 -26.93
CA GLU A 3 -16.10 -1.07 -26.27
C GLU A 3 -16.35 -0.99 -24.75
N ASP A 4 -16.13 0.17 -24.15
CA ASP A 4 -16.39 0.43 -22.72
C ASP A 4 -17.89 0.35 -22.34
N LEU A 5 -18.81 0.57 -23.29
CA LEU A 5 -20.24 0.34 -23.05
C LEU A 5 -20.64 -1.13 -23.11
N LEU A 6 -19.87 -1.95 -23.80
CA LEU A 6 -20.08 -3.40 -23.90
C LEU A 6 -19.44 -4.15 -22.71
N LYS A 7 -18.31 -3.64 -22.22
CA LYS A 7 -17.54 -4.21 -21.10
C LYS A 7 -17.37 -3.18 -19.98
N PRO A 8 -18.44 -2.91 -19.21
CA PRO A 8 -18.48 -1.80 -18.24
C PRO A 8 -17.73 -2.09 -16.93
N TYR A 9 -17.12 -3.24 -16.77
CA TYR A 9 -16.50 -3.66 -15.52
C TYR A 9 -15.06 -4.10 -15.67
N VAL A 10 -14.31 -3.97 -14.60
CA VAL A 10 -13.00 -4.61 -14.39
C VAL A 10 -13.01 -5.42 -13.11
N ILE A 11 -12.14 -6.42 -13.03
CA ILE A 11 -11.87 -7.13 -11.78
C ILE A 11 -10.67 -6.46 -11.12
N GLY A 12 -10.77 -6.16 -9.82
CA GLY A 12 -9.64 -5.80 -8.96
C GLY A 12 -9.33 -6.95 -8.01
N LEU A 13 -8.08 -7.37 -7.94
CA LEU A 13 -7.56 -8.32 -6.96
C LEU A 13 -6.56 -7.63 -6.04
N ASP A 14 -6.91 -7.52 -4.76
CA ASP A 14 -5.98 -7.25 -3.67
C ASP A 14 -5.43 -8.59 -3.14
N LEU A 15 -4.17 -8.86 -3.47
CA LEU A 15 -3.50 -10.09 -3.11
C LEU A 15 -2.63 -9.86 -1.87
N GLY A 16 -3.19 -10.15 -0.70
CA GLY A 16 -2.45 -10.12 0.56
C GLY A 16 -1.81 -11.48 0.90
N GLY A 17 -0.87 -11.47 1.84
CA GLY A 17 -0.18 -12.70 2.27
C GLY A 17 -1.09 -13.75 2.93
N THR A 18 -2.27 -13.37 3.43
CA THR A 18 -3.20 -14.29 4.12
C THR A 18 -4.49 -14.50 3.34
N ASN A 19 -5.05 -13.42 2.81
CA ASN A 19 -6.31 -13.43 2.06
C ASN A 19 -6.13 -12.69 0.74
N SER A 20 -6.87 -13.14 -0.26
CA SER A 20 -7.03 -12.49 -1.57
C SER A 20 -8.46 -12.00 -1.67
N VAL A 21 -8.65 -10.70 -1.92
CA VAL A 21 -9.97 -10.06 -2.02
C VAL A 21 -10.19 -9.61 -3.46
N PHE A 22 -11.29 -10.03 -4.04
CA PHE A 22 -11.69 -9.71 -5.40
C PHE A 22 -12.90 -8.80 -5.40
N GLY A 23 -12.96 -7.87 -6.35
CA GLY A 23 -14.13 -7.05 -6.60
C GLY A 23 -14.34 -6.78 -8.07
N ILE A 24 -15.61 -6.74 -8.48
CA ILE A 24 -16.02 -6.26 -9.80
C ILE A 24 -16.39 -4.80 -9.67
N VAL A 25 -15.73 -3.94 -10.42
CA VAL A 25 -15.78 -2.48 -10.26
C VAL A 25 -16.14 -1.81 -11.58
N ASP A 26 -17.06 -0.83 -11.55
CA ASP A 26 -17.39 -0.01 -12.70
C ASP A 26 -16.40 1.17 -12.87
N SER A 27 -16.51 1.89 -13.99
CA SER A 27 -15.63 3.03 -14.31
C SER A 27 -15.72 4.20 -13.32
N ARG A 28 -16.74 4.25 -12.46
CA ARG A 28 -16.91 5.26 -11.43
C ARG A 28 -16.34 4.85 -10.07
N GLY A 29 -15.85 3.59 -9.97
CA GLY A 29 -15.34 3.02 -8.73
C GLY A 29 -16.44 2.39 -7.84
N GLU A 30 -17.64 2.14 -8.40
CA GLU A 30 -18.66 1.42 -7.66
C GLU A 30 -18.40 -0.08 -7.70
N ILE A 31 -18.25 -0.68 -6.54
CA ILE A 31 -18.05 -2.14 -6.40
C ILE A 31 -19.40 -2.83 -6.53
N LYS A 32 -19.56 -3.66 -7.56
CA LYS A 32 -20.82 -4.36 -7.87
C LYS A 32 -20.94 -5.71 -7.16
N ALA A 33 -19.83 -6.40 -6.97
CA ALA A 33 -19.76 -7.68 -6.30
C ALA A 33 -18.36 -7.91 -5.73
N THR A 34 -18.26 -8.67 -4.64
CA THR A 34 -16.99 -9.02 -4.02
C THR A 34 -16.97 -10.50 -3.63
N THR A 35 -15.77 -11.08 -3.63
CA THR A 35 -15.49 -12.38 -3.05
C THR A 35 -14.09 -12.41 -2.45
N ALA A 36 -13.80 -13.38 -1.60
CA ALA A 36 -12.50 -13.55 -1.01
C ALA A 36 -12.16 -15.02 -0.84
N ILE A 37 -10.88 -15.34 -0.97
CA ILE A 37 -10.34 -16.66 -0.66
C ILE A 37 -9.09 -16.53 0.22
N LYS A 38 -8.66 -17.63 0.81
CA LYS A 38 -7.35 -17.71 1.46
C LYS A 38 -6.26 -17.65 0.39
N THR A 39 -5.20 -16.88 0.63
CA THR A 39 -3.99 -16.89 -0.22
C THR A 39 -3.07 -18.06 0.14
N GLN A 40 -3.11 -18.50 1.39
CA GLN A 40 -2.34 -19.60 1.96
C GLN A 40 -3.09 -20.92 1.91
N GLY A 41 -2.35 -22.03 2.08
CA GLY A 41 -2.91 -23.38 2.12
C GLY A 41 -2.74 -24.14 0.81
N TYR A 42 -2.03 -23.58 -0.14
CA TYR A 42 -1.73 -24.21 -1.45
C TYR A 42 -0.27 -24.71 -1.54
N GLY A 43 0.54 -24.50 -0.49
CA GLY A 43 1.96 -24.78 -0.52
C GLY A 43 2.64 -24.08 -1.71
N ASN A 44 3.47 -24.79 -2.45
CA ASN A 44 4.15 -24.25 -3.65
C ASN A 44 3.31 -24.39 -4.94
N ASN A 45 2.02 -24.73 -4.84
CA ASN A 45 1.16 -24.98 -6.00
C ASN A 45 0.35 -23.73 -6.37
N VAL A 46 0.96 -22.81 -7.12
CA VAL A 46 0.28 -21.59 -7.61
C VAL A 46 -0.91 -21.91 -8.51
N GLN A 47 -0.86 -23.03 -9.28
CA GLN A 47 -1.98 -23.40 -10.14
C GLN A 47 -3.24 -23.72 -9.34
N ALA A 48 -3.11 -24.43 -8.21
CA ALA A 48 -4.22 -24.72 -7.33
C ALA A 48 -4.81 -23.44 -6.72
N TYR A 49 -3.96 -22.45 -6.38
CA TYR A 49 -4.42 -21.13 -5.95
C TYR A 49 -5.22 -20.41 -7.06
N VAL A 50 -4.70 -20.39 -8.30
CA VAL A 50 -5.36 -19.73 -9.43
C VAL A 50 -6.69 -20.42 -9.75
N ASP A 51 -6.75 -21.75 -9.71
CA ASP A 51 -7.98 -22.49 -9.96
C ASP A 51 -9.06 -22.15 -8.91
N ALA A 52 -8.71 -22.17 -7.64
CA ALA A 52 -9.62 -21.77 -6.56
C ALA A 52 -10.07 -20.30 -6.67
N ALA A 53 -9.17 -19.41 -7.09
CA ALA A 53 -9.48 -18.01 -7.33
C ALA A 53 -10.47 -17.81 -8.47
N VAL A 54 -10.29 -18.54 -9.59
CA VAL A 54 -11.18 -18.48 -10.75
C VAL A 54 -12.57 -19.05 -10.40
N ASP A 55 -12.63 -20.13 -9.64
CA ASP A 55 -13.91 -20.70 -9.17
C ASP A 55 -14.68 -19.69 -8.29
N ALA A 56 -14.00 -19.00 -7.39
CA ALA A 56 -14.61 -17.96 -6.56
C ALA A 56 -15.02 -16.71 -7.39
N LEU A 57 -14.21 -16.34 -8.39
CA LEU A 57 -14.51 -15.24 -9.30
C LEU A 57 -15.72 -15.52 -10.17
N GLN A 58 -15.91 -16.77 -10.64
CA GLN A 58 -17.03 -17.14 -11.51
C GLN A 58 -18.37 -16.77 -10.87
N ILE A 59 -18.50 -16.96 -9.56
CA ILE A 59 -19.72 -16.64 -8.81
C ILE A 59 -20.10 -15.16 -8.95
N ILE A 60 -19.13 -14.26 -8.80
CA ILE A 60 -19.40 -12.81 -8.87
C ILE A 60 -19.44 -12.30 -10.32
N ILE A 61 -18.75 -12.96 -11.26
CA ILE A 61 -18.80 -12.66 -12.70
C ILE A 61 -20.23 -12.94 -13.21
N ASP A 62 -20.84 -14.03 -12.80
CA ASP A 62 -22.22 -14.38 -13.23
C ASP A 62 -23.25 -13.37 -12.72
N GLN A 63 -23.04 -12.78 -11.52
CA GLN A 63 -23.91 -11.73 -10.98
C GLN A 63 -23.96 -10.46 -11.83
N VAL A 64 -22.91 -10.18 -12.62
CA VAL A 64 -22.85 -8.99 -13.48
C VAL A 64 -23.09 -9.28 -14.97
N GLY A 65 -23.51 -10.50 -15.30
CA GLY A 65 -23.89 -10.90 -16.67
C GLY A 65 -22.79 -11.59 -17.45
N GLY A 66 -21.82 -12.19 -16.75
CA GLY A 66 -20.79 -13.07 -17.31
C GLY A 66 -19.51 -12.36 -17.74
N ILE A 67 -18.49 -13.17 -18.08
CA ILE A 67 -17.14 -12.69 -18.45
C ILE A 67 -17.15 -11.71 -19.63
N GLY A 68 -18.13 -11.79 -20.52
CA GLY A 68 -18.29 -10.86 -21.65
C GLY A 68 -18.52 -9.40 -21.23
N LYS A 69 -18.87 -9.13 -19.95
CA LYS A 69 -19.01 -7.79 -19.38
C LYS A 69 -17.73 -7.27 -18.74
N ILE A 70 -16.72 -8.10 -18.61
CA ILE A 70 -15.45 -7.76 -17.98
C ILE A 70 -14.44 -7.33 -19.05
N LYS A 71 -13.85 -6.14 -18.88
CA LYS A 71 -12.85 -5.58 -19.78
C LYS A 71 -11.47 -6.16 -19.53
N ALA A 72 -11.08 -6.21 -18.25
CA ALA A 72 -9.74 -6.61 -17.81
C ALA A 72 -9.74 -6.95 -16.31
N MET A 73 -8.61 -7.47 -15.86
CA MET A 73 -8.32 -7.65 -14.44
C MET A 73 -7.04 -6.91 -14.06
N GLY A 74 -7.07 -6.20 -12.94
CA GLY A 74 -5.90 -5.60 -12.32
C GLY A 74 -5.58 -6.29 -11.00
N ILE A 75 -4.29 -6.47 -10.70
CA ILE A 75 -3.79 -7.14 -9.50
C ILE A 75 -2.82 -6.20 -8.76
N GLY A 76 -3.08 -5.94 -7.48
CA GLY A 76 -2.13 -5.38 -6.54
C GLY A 76 -1.58 -6.49 -5.68
N ALA A 77 -0.26 -6.71 -5.66
CA ALA A 77 0.35 -7.86 -5.01
C ALA A 77 1.72 -7.53 -4.42
N PRO A 78 2.15 -8.21 -3.32
CA PRO A 78 3.51 -8.08 -2.84
C PRO A 78 4.52 -8.45 -3.93
N ASN A 79 5.60 -7.66 -4.06
CA ASN A 79 6.66 -7.87 -5.05
C ASN A 79 6.14 -8.05 -6.49
N GLY A 80 5.05 -7.37 -6.84
CA GLY A 80 4.46 -7.40 -8.17
C GLY A 80 5.26 -6.59 -9.17
N ASN A 81 5.71 -7.21 -10.26
CA ASN A 81 6.42 -6.59 -11.37
C ASN A 81 5.45 -6.28 -12.52
N TYR A 82 5.27 -5.00 -12.81
CA TYR A 82 4.33 -4.54 -13.83
C TYR A 82 4.73 -4.98 -15.25
N TYR A 83 6.03 -4.91 -15.59
CA TYR A 83 6.49 -5.16 -16.96
C TYR A 83 6.34 -6.62 -17.37
N ASN A 84 6.55 -7.54 -16.43
CA ASN A 84 6.52 -8.97 -16.69
C ASN A 84 5.20 -9.62 -16.29
N GLY A 85 4.35 -8.92 -15.51
CA GLY A 85 3.13 -9.50 -14.94
C GLY A 85 3.43 -10.62 -13.93
N THR A 86 4.58 -10.52 -13.24
CA THR A 86 5.08 -11.56 -12.34
C THR A 86 5.06 -11.12 -10.88
N ILE A 87 5.02 -12.09 -9.97
CA ILE A 87 5.39 -11.90 -8.58
C ILE A 87 6.80 -12.49 -8.40
N GLU A 88 7.71 -11.73 -7.77
CA GLU A 88 9.12 -12.10 -7.70
C GLU A 88 9.58 -12.18 -6.24
N PHE A 89 9.93 -13.40 -5.80
CA PHE A 89 10.51 -13.66 -4.47
C PHE A 89 9.70 -13.03 -3.31
N ALA A 90 8.37 -13.18 -3.31
CA ALA A 90 7.48 -12.60 -2.31
C ALA A 90 7.47 -13.45 -1.02
N PRO A 91 8.10 -13.01 0.09
CA PRO A 91 8.29 -13.85 1.28
C PRO A 91 6.98 -14.20 1.99
N ASN A 92 5.94 -13.42 1.74
CA ASN A 92 4.62 -13.58 2.36
C ASN A 92 3.70 -14.53 1.60
N LEU A 93 4.14 -15.06 0.44
CA LEU A 93 3.38 -15.97 -0.41
C LEU A 93 4.06 -17.34 -0.44
N GLU A 94 3.39 -18.38 0.03
CA GLU A 94 3.95 -19.74 0.05
C GLU A 94 4.44 -20.17 -1.34
N TRP A 95 3.61 -19.97 -2.36
CA TRP A 95 3.88 -20.34 -3.74
C TRP A 95 4.71 -19.31 -4.55
N GLY A 96 5.02 -18.15 -3.95
CA GLY A 96 5.79 -17.06 -4.59
C GLY A 96 7.10 -16.73 -3.89
N ARG A 97 7.45 -17.44 -2.81
CA ARG A 97 8.60 -17.13 -1.96
C ARG A 97 9.94 -17.35 -2.66
N ASP A 98 10.08 -18.46 -3.35
CA ASP A 98 11.39 -18.96 -3.79
C ASP A 98 11.59 -18.80 -5.32
N GLY A 99 10.76 -17.99 -6.00
CA GLY A 99 10.86 -17.87 -7.44
C GLY A 99 10.07 -16.73 -8.05
N ILE A 100 10.00 -16.80 -9.38
CA ILE A 100 9.24 -15.86 -10.23
C ILE A 100 7.98 -16.58 -10.71
N VAL A 101 6.82 -16.00 -10.41
CA VAL A 101 5.50 -16.55 -10.75
C VAL A 101 4.82 -15.66 -11.76
N PRO A 102 4.50 -16.13 -12.99
CA PRO A 102 3.84 -15.35 -14.04
C PRO A 102 2.32 -15.23 -13.77
N LEU A 103 1.93 -14.62 -12.65
CA LEU A 103 0.57 -14.67 -12.14
C LEU A 103 -0.44 -14.01 -13.08
N ALA A 104 -0.08 -12.87 -13.70
CA ALA A 104 -0.96 -12.19 -14.65
C ALA A 104 -1.28 -13.11 -15.86
N LYS A 105 -0.27 -13.84 -16.38
CA LYS A 105 -0.47 -14.81 -17.46
C LYS A 105 -1.37 -15.95 -17.03
N LEU A 106 -1.17 -16.52 -15.85
CA LEU A 106 -1.98 -17.63 -15.34
C LEU A 106 -3.47 -17.26 -15.24
N PHE A 107 -3.79 -16.06 -14.73
CA PHE A 107 -5.17 -15.56 -14.73
C PHE A 107 -5.69 -15.25 -16.14
N SER A 108 -4.88 -14.63 -17.00
CA SER A 108 -5.29 -14.32 -18.38
C SER A 108 -5.61 -15.57 -19.18
N ASP A 109 -4.80 -16.62 -19.06
CA ASP A 109 -5.02 -17.92 -19.73
C ASP A 109 -6.34 -18.58 -19.26
N LYS A 110 -6.70 -18.44 -17.98
CA LYS A 110 -7.92 -19.03 -17.41
C LYS A 110 -9.18 -18.22 -17.72
N LEU A 111 -9.10 -16.88 -17.64
CA LEU A 111 -10.26 -16.00 -17.77
C LEU A 111 -10.52 -15.54 -19.21
N GLY A 112 -9.50 -15.61 -20.09
CA GLY A 112 -9.60 -15.14 -21.48
C GLY A 112 -9.71 -13.61 -21.61
N ILE A 113 -9.25 -12.85 -20.60
CA ILE A 113 -9.24 -11.39 -20.58
C ILE A 113 -7.82 -10.86 -20.31
N PRO A 114 -7.52 -9.59 -20.67
CA PRO A 114 -6.25 -8.95 -20.31
C PRO A 114 -6.09 -8.85 -18.78
N VAL A 115 -4.88 -9.09 -18.28
CA VAL A 115 -4.55 -8.98 -16.86
C VAL A 115 -3.26 -8.18 -16.70
N ALA A 116 -3.29 -7.14 -15.87
CA ALA A 116 -2.10 -6.39 -15.43
C ALA A 116 -1.88 -6.59 -13.93
N LEU A 117 -0.60 -6.53 -13.54
CA LEU A 117 -0.19 -6.73 -12.16
C LEU A 117 0.84 -5.67 -11.78
N THR A 118 0.77 -5.17 -10.57
CA THR A 118 1.78 -4.29 -9.98
C THR A 118 1.86 -4.54 -8.48
N ASN A 119 2.78 -3.85 -7.78
CA ASN A 119 2.79 -3.95 -6.33
C ASN A 119 1.58 -3.23 -5.69
N ASP A 120 1.30 -3.55 -4.44
CA ASP A 120 0.13 -3.05 -3.69
C ASP A 120 0.18 -1.51 -3.48
N ALA A 121 1.34 -0.93 -3.22
CA ALA A 121 1.49 0.51 -3.05
C ALA A 121 1.34 1.28 -4.39
N ASN A 122 1.82 0.71 -5.49
CA ASN A 122 1.59 1.23 -6.84
C ASN A 122 0.10 1.18 -7.20
N ALA A 123 -0.57 0.07 -6.89
CA ALA A 123 -2.02 -0.05 -7.08
C ALA A 123 -2.77 1.01 -6.26
N ALA A 124 -2.36 1.25 -5.01
CA ALA A 124 -2.91 2.32 -4.18
C ALA A 124 -2.73 3.71 -4.84
N ALA A 125 -1.56 4.00 -5.41
CA ALA A 125 -1.30 5.27 -6.07
C ALA A 125 -2.18 5.47 -7.33
N ILE A 126 -2.35 4.44 -8.15
CA ILE A 126 -3.26 4.47 -9.31
C ILE A 126 -4.71 4.62 -8.84
N GLY A 127 -5.09 3.94 -7.75
CA GLY A 127 -6.41 4.07 -7.12
C GLY A 127 -6.71 5.49 -6.65
N GLU A 128 -5.76 6.13 -5.98
CA GLU A 128 -5.88 7.53 -5.55
C GLU A 128 -6.01 8.50 -6.72
N MET A 129 -5.28 8.26 -7.80
CA MET A 129 -5.37 9.06 -9.03
C MET A 129 -6.72 8.89 -9.73
N THR A 130 -7.28 7.68 -9.70
CA THR A 130 -8.51 7.34 -10.43
C THR A 130 -9.77 7.67 -9.62
N TYR A 131 -9.80 7.32 -8.34
CA TYR A 131 -11.00 7.39 -7.49
C TYR A 131 -10.85 8.23 -6.23
N GLY A 132 -9.61 8.48 -5.79
CA GLY A 132 -9.30 9.07 -4.49
C GLY A 132 -9.02 10.58 -4.52
N VAL A 133 -8.28 11.02 -3.49
CA VAL A 133 -7.96 12.44 -3.26
C VAL A 133 -6.97 13.02 -4.26
N ALA A 134 -6.27 12.18 -5.03
CA ALA A 134 -5.32 12.60 -6.07
C ALA A 134 -5.97 12.86 -7.44
N ARG A 135 -7.30 12.78 -7.57
CA ARG A 135 -7.96 13.05 -8.86
C ARG A 135 -7.60 14.43 -9.39
N GLY A 136 -7.09 14.46 -10.63
CA GLY A 136 -6.63 15.68 -11.30
C GLY A 136 -5.21 16.12 -10.95
N MET A 137 -4.54 15.50 -9.97
CA MET A 137 -3.13 15.70 -9.70
C MET A 137 -2.27 14.90 -10.67
N LYS A 138 -1.08 15.42 -10.96
CA LYS A 138 -0.12 14.77 -11.88
C LYS A 138 1.20 14.39 -11.23
N ASN A 139 1.50 14.98 -10.08
CA ASN A 139 2.79 14.78 -9.41
C ASN A 139 2.56 14.59 -7.91
N PHE A 140 2.55 13.35 -7.44
CA PHE A 140 2.32 13.05 -6.03
C PHE A 140 2.99 11.73 -5.64
N ILE A 141 3.16 11.54 -4.35
CA ILE A 141 3.58 10.26 -3.77
C ILE A 141 2.47 9.76 -2.85
N VAL A 142 2.05 8.51 -3.02
CA VAL A 142 1.30 7.76 -2.01
C VAL A 142 2.28 7.04 -1.11
N ILE A 143 2.08 7.14 0.20
CA ILE A 143 2.84 6.42 1.23
C ILE A 143 1.87 5.54 2.00
N THR A 144 2.04 4.23 1.89
CA THR A 144 1.21 3.27 2.61
C THR A 144 1.85 2.93 3.96
N LEU A 145 1.08 3.10 5.03
CA LEU A 145 1.51 2.92 6.43
C LEU A 145 0.73 1.74 7.05
N GLY A 146 1.16 0.54 6.71
CA GLY A 146 0.63 -0.73 7.19
C GLY A 146 1.63 -1.48 8.07
N THR A 147 1.68 -2.81 7.93
CA THR A 147 2.71 -3.66 8.56
C THR A 147 4.12 -3.21 8.16
N GLY A 148 4.29 -2.80 6.89
CA GLY A 148 5.46 -2.13 6.34
C GLY A 148 5.17 -0.69 5.91
N VAL A 149 6.12 -0.09 5.18
CA VAL A 149 5.97 1.19 4.48
C VAL A 149 6.17 0.96 2.99
N GLY A 150 5.09 1.07 2.23
CA GLY A 150 5.16 1.07 0.77
C GLY A 150 4.99 2.46 0.19
N SER A 151 5.25 2.62 -1.10
CA SER A 151 5.01 3.88 -1.79
C SER A 151 4.81 3.70 -3.30
N GLY A 152 4.00 4.59 -3.87
CA GLY A 152 3.83 4.73 -5.31
C GLY A 152 4.09 6.18 -5.72
N ILE A 153 4.94 6.37 -6.72
CA ILE A 153 5.37 7.68 -7.18
C ILE A 153 4.69 7.97 -8.52
N VAL A 154 3.96 9.08 -8.61
CA VAL A 154 3.34 9.53 -9.85
C VAL A 154 4.00 10.83 -10.32
N VAL A 155 4.44 10.87 -11.58
CA VAL A 155 5.07 12.01 -12.23
C VAL A 155 4.39 12.23 -13.59
N ASN A 156 3.96 13.46 -13.84
CA ASN A 156 3.20 13.83 -15.05
C ASN A 156 1.97 12.96 -15.32
N GLY A 157 1.31 12.48 -14.26
CA GLY A 157 0.14 11.61 -14.34
C GLY A 157 0.44 10.16 -14.70
N GLN A 158 1.71 9.75 -14.61
CA GLN A 158 2.15 8.38 -14.87
C GLN A 158 2.88 7.82 -13.66
N LEU A 159 2.60 6.58 -13.31
CA LEU A 159 3.31 5.88 -12.25
C LEU A 159 4.75 5.60 -12.68
N VAL A 160 5.69 5.81 -11.76
CA VAL A 160 7.11 5.53 -11.97
C VAL A 160 7.38 4.08 -11.64
N TYR A 161 7.58 3.24 -12.64
CA TYR A 161 7.94 1.83 -12.48
C TYR A 161 9.45 1.58 -12.43
N GLY A 162 10.26 2.52 -12.94
CA GLY A 162 11.70 2.33 -13.09
C GLY A 162 12.07 1.46 -14.31
N CYS A 163 13.32 1.07 -14.39
CA CYS A 163 13.81 0.28 -15.52
C CYS A 163 13.45 -1.21 -15.44
N ASP A 164 13.16 -1.69 -14.23
CA ASP A 164 12.94 -3.11 -13.91
C ASP A 164 11.58 -3.41 -13.25
N GLY A 165 10.75 -2.37 -13.02
CA GLY A 165 9.43 -2.51 -12.44
C GLY A 165 9.37 -2.34 -10.92
N PHE A 166 10.49 -2.04 -10.24
CA PHE A 166 10.58 -1.97 -8.78
C PHE A 166 10.90 -0.58 -8.23
N ALA A 167 10.67 0.49 -9.00
CA ALA A 167 10.82 1.84 -8.45
C ALA A 167 9.77 2.13 -7.37
N GLY A 168 10.10 3.03 -6.45
CA GLY A 168 9.18 3.46 -5.42
C GLY A 168 9.33 2.74 -4.08
N GLU A 169 10.41 2.02 -3.83
CA GLU A 169 10.72 1.35 -2.56
C GLU A 169 11.20 2.33 -1.47
N LEU A 170 10.43 3.44 -1.26
CA LEU A 170 10.82 4.52 -0.35
C LEU A 170 10.83 4.10 1.14
N GLY A 171 10.09 3.06 1.50
CA GLY A 171 10.15 2.46 2.83
C GLY A 171 11.53 1.89 3.19
N HIS A 172 12.35 1.60 2.19
CA HIS A 172 13.70 1.07 2.36
C HIS A 172 14.81 2.11 2.23
N VAL A 173 14.49 3.40 2.13
CA VAL A 173 15.48 4.47 2.27
C VAL A 173 16.08 4.45 3.67
N ILE A 174 17.41 4.53 3.77
CA ILE A 174 18.12 4.52 5.06
C ILE A 174 17.97 5.88 5.70
N VAL A 175 17.27 5.95 6.82
CA VAL A 175 17.05 7.17 7.61
C VAL A 175 17.88 7.22 8.89
N LYS A 176 18.44 6.07 9.29
CA LYS A 176 19.37 5.98 10.43
C LYS A 176 20.52 5.02 10.07
N GLU A 177 21.71 5.58 9.96
CA GLU A 177 22.92 4.79 9.78
C GLU A 177 23.08 3.80 10.94
N ASN A 178 23.40 2.53 10.63
CA ASN A 178 23.53 1.44 11.61
C ASN A 178 22.30 1.24 12.52
N GLY A 179 21.12 1.70 12.08
CA GLY A 179 19.87 1.62 12.84
C GLY A 179 19.27 0.21 12.89
N ARG A 180 17.96 0.14 13.05
CA ARG A 180 17.20 -1.11 13.22
C ARG A 180 17.38 -2.03 12.02
N VAL A 181 17.53 -3.34 12.27
CA VAL A 181 17.52 -4.36 11.21
C VAL A 181 16.15 -4.40 10.56
N CYS A 182 16.14 -4.34 9.23
CA CYS A 182 14.97 -4.46 8.37
C CYS A 182 14.84 -5.87 7.81
N GLY A 183 13.61 -6.31 7.53
CA GLY A 183 13.32 -7.58 6.87
C GLY A 183 13.98 -7.75 5.49
N CYS A 184 14.32 -6.63 4.81
CA CYS A 184 15.08 -6.64 3.55
C CYS A 184 16.58 -6.95 3.71
N GLY A 185 17.07 -7.23 4.93
CA GLY A 185 18.47 -7.48 5.23
C GLY A 185 19.32 -6.23 5.49
N ARG A 186 18.82 -5.04 5.20
CA ARG A 186 19.51 -3.76 5.44
C ARG A 186 19.26 -3.25 6.86
N LYS A 187 19.99 -2.20 7.25
CA LYS A 187 19.79 -1.52 8.55
C LYS A 187 19.36 -0.08 8.35
N GLY A 188 18.47 0.40 9.22
CA GLY A 188 18.06 1.79 9.28
C GLY A 188 17.01 2.23 8.27
N CYS A 189 16.32 1.30 7.61
CA CYS A 189 15.23 1.60 6.67
C CYS A 189 14.09 2.36 7.36
N LEU A 190 13.48 3.32 6.66
CA LEU A 190 12.35 4.13 7.12
C LEU A 190 11.22 3.25 7.68
N GLU A 191 10.90 2.16 7.02
CA GLU A 191 9.88 1.18 7.41
C GLU A 191 10.05 0.70 8.86
N THR A 192 11.28 0.47 9.30
CA THR A 192 11.55 -0.06 10.65
C THR A 192 11.19 0.92 11.78
N TYR A 193 10.89 2.17 11.43
CA TYR A 193 10.49 3.24 12.36
C TYR A 193 9.06 3.71 12.15
N CYS A 194 8.61 3.76 10.89
CA CYS A 194 7.40 4.48 10.50
C CYS A 194 6.23 3.57 10.06
N SER A 195 6.42 2.26 10.04
CA SER A 195 5.33 1.29 9.89
C SER A 195 4.60 1.03 11.21
N ALA A 196 3.47 0.32 11.17
CA ALA A 196 2.77 -0.13 12.38
C ALA A 196 3.68 -0.99 13.27
N THR A 197 4.47 -1.90 12.67
CA THR A 197 5.47 -2.69 13.40
C THR A 197 6.61 -1.83 13.92
N GLY A 198 7.01 -0.80 13.19
CA GLY A 198 8.01 0.19 13.60
C GLY A 198 7.59 1.01 14.81
N VAL A 199 6.32 1.46 14.84
CA VAL A 199 5.73 2.17 15.99
C VAL A 199 5.68 1.26 17.22
N ALA A 200 5.23 0.02 17.09
CA ALA A 200 5.23 -0.98 18.17
C ALA A 200 6.65 -1.23 18.72
N ARG A 201 7.63 -1.33 17.82
CA ARG A 201 9.04 -1.45 18.22
C ARG A 201 9.55 -0.19 18.94
N SER A 202 9.16 1.00 18.48
CA SER A 202 9.49 2.25 19.16
C SER A 202 8.92 2.27 20.56
N ALA A 203 7.69 1.79 20.77
CA ALA A 203 7.08 1.71 22.11
C ALA A 203 7.95 0.87 23.06
N ARG A 204 8.37 -0.32 22.64
CA ARG A 204 9.27 -1.16 23.45
C ARG A 204 10.58 -0.45 23.80
N GLU A 205 11.20 0.20 22.80
CA GLU A 205 12.47 0.90 22.99
C GLU A 205 12.32 2.12 23.92
N PHE A 206 11.25 2.92 23.79
CA PHE A 206 11.00 4.08 24.64
C PHE A 206 10.70 3.66 26.08
N LEU A 207 9.88 2.63 26.27
CA LEU A 207 9.58 2.09 27.61
C LEU A 207 10.82 1.52 28.30
N ALA A 208 11.73 0.87 27.55
CA ALA A 208 12.97 0.33 28.11
C ALA A 208 14.01 1.41 28.48
N ASN A 209 13.95 2.59 27.86
CA ASN A 209 14.90 3.68 28.05
C ASN A 209 14.36 4.85 28.90
N SER A 210 13.20 4.70 29.53
CA SER A 210 12.56 5.73 30.34
C SER A 210 11.83 5.09 31.52
N ASP A 211 11.86 5.75 32.67
CA ASP A 211 11.06 5.40 33.86
C ASP A 211 9.75 6.21 33.93
N GLU A 212 9.46 7.04 32.93
CA GLU A 212 8.24 7.85 32.84
C GLU A 212 7.00 6.95 32.92
N PRO A 213 5.98 7.32 33.72
CA PRO A 213 4.71 6.60 33.76
C PRO A 213 4.06 6.52 32.37
N SER A 214 3.52 5.35 32.03
CA SER A 214 2.81 5.14 30.76
C SER A 214 1.78 4.03 30.90
N LEU A 215 0.63 4.19 30.26
CA LEU A 215 -0.41 3.16 30.13
C LEU A 215 0.09 1.93 29.38
N LEU A 216 1.09 2.10 28.53
CA LEU A 216 1.71 0.99 27.77
C LEU A 216 2.48 0.01 28.66
N ARG A 217 2.86 0.41 29.90
CA ARG A 217 3.55 -0.47 30.87
C ARG A 217 2.62 -1.53 31.47
N GLU A 218 1.31 -1.35 31.36
CA GLU A 218 0.31 -2.33 31.79
C GLU A 218 0.20 -3.53 30.83
N LEU A 219 0.79 -3.40 29.63
CA LEU A 219 0.75 -4.43 28.59
C LEU A 219 2.04 -5.24 28.58
N ASP A 220 1.95 -6.47 28.07
CA ASP A 220 3.12 -7.27 27.70
C ASP A 220 3.90 -6.54 26.58
N PRO A 221 5.16 -6.14 26.81
CA PRO A 221 5.93 -5.38 25.81
C PRO A 221 6.01 -6.04 24.44
N GLU A 222 6.05 -7.38 24.38
CA GLU A 222 6.14 -8.11 23.11
C GLU A 222 4.81 -8.11 22.34
N LYS A 223 3.70 -7.77 23.00
CA LYS A 223 2.36 -7.72 22.41
C LYS A 223 1.87 -6.33 22.09
N ILE A 224 2.62 -5.29 22.49
CA ILE A 224 2.26 -3.90 22.18
C ILE A 224 2.17 -3.73 20.65
N THR A 225 1.04 -3.18 20.21
CA THR A 225 0.75 -2.84 18.81
C THR A 225 0.74 -1.32 18.59
N SER A 226 0.79 -0.88 17.35
CA SER A 226 0.59 0.54 17.01
C SER A 226 -0.79 1.07 17.42
N TYR A 227 -1.79 0.19 17.49
CA TYR A 227 -3.12 0.53 17.97
C TYR A 227 -3.09 0.89 19.47
N ASP A 228 -2.39 0.10 20.29
CA ASP A 228 -2.24 0.37 21.73
C ASP A 228 -1.55 1.71 21.96
N VAL A 229 -0.50 2.03 21.17
CA VAL A 229 0.18 3.33 21.22
C VAL A 229 -0.80 4.47 20.88
N SER A 230 -1.64 4.28 19.84
CA SER A 230 -2.66 5.27 19.47
C SER A 230 -3.68 5.49 20.58
N MET A 231 -4.15 4.41 21.21
CA MET A 231 -5.12 4.49 22.31
C MET A 231 -4.53 5.12 23.57
N ALA A 232 -3.26 4.86 23.88
CA ALA A 232 -2.56 5.51 24.99
C ALA A 232 -2.37 7.01 24.73
N ALA A 233 -1.92 7.38 23.51
CA ALA A 233 -1.76 8.78 23.13
C ALA A 233 -3.09 9.56 23.20
N ALA A 234 -4.19 8.96 22.75
CA ALA A 234 -5.53 9.57 22.84
C ALA A 234 -5.98 9.83 24.29
N LYS A 235 -5.39 9.12 25.27
CA LYS A 235 -5.61 9.32 26.71
C LYS A 235 -4.59 10.26 27.35
N GLY A 236 -3.72 10.90 26.56
CA GLY A 236 -2.72 11.84 27.04
C GLY A 236 -1.43 11.20 27.56
N ASP A 237 -1.15 9.95 27.21
CA ASP A 237 0.09 9.27 27.59
C ASP A 237 1.30 9.94 26.94
N LYS A 238 2.25 10.40 27.75
CA LYS A 238 3.39 11.18 27.31
C LYS A 238 4.33 10.37 26.42
N ILE A 239 4.64 9.13 26.80
CA ILE A 239 5.52 8.25 26.01
C ILE A 239 4.88 7.97 24.64
N ALA A 240 3.58 7.71 24.61
CA ALA A 240 2.87 7.46 23.35
C ALA A 240 2.87 8.70 22.44
N HIS A 241 2.75 9.91 22.98
CA HIS A 241 2.92 11.15 22.23
C HIS A 241 4.36 11.30 21.69
N GLU A 242 5.38 11.04 22.49
CA GLU A 242 6.79 11.10 22.08
C GLU A 242 7.09 10.10 20.93
N ILE A 243 6.46 8.93 20.94
CA ILE A 243 6.57 7.94 19.86
C ILE A 243 5.98 8.48 18.55
N TYR A 244 4.81 9.14 18.60
CA TYR A 244 4.21 9.75 17.40
C TYR A 244 5.02 10.95 16.90
N GLU A 245 5.54 11.78 17.78
CA GLU A 245 6.46 12.88 17.43
C GLU A 245 7.72 12.34 16.73
N PHE A 246 8.32 11.30 17.29
CA PHE A 246 9.48 10.62 16.69
C PHE A 246 9.17 10.04 15.30
N THR A 247 8.05 9.33 15.18
CA THR A 247 7.62 8.69 13.91
C THR A 247 7.30 9.75 12.86
N GLY A 248 6.52 10.77 13.23
CA GLY A 248 6.14 11.84 12.33
C GLY A 248 7.32 12.68 11.87
N ARG A 249 8.28 12.94 12.76
CA ARG A 249 9.52 13.65 12.41
C ARG A 249 10.30 12.89 11.34
N LEU A 250 10.54 11.58 11.50
CA LEU A 250 11.26 10.79 10.51
C LEU A 250 10.55 10.73 9.16
N LEU A 251 9.22 10.63 9.16
CA LEU A 251 8.42 10.68 7.92
C LEU A 251 8.52 12.05 7.25
N GLY A 252 8.41 13.14 8.03
CA GLY A 252 8.49 14.49 7.51
C GLY A 252 9.87 14.83 6.92
N GLU A 253 10.96 14.46 7.61
CA GLU A 253 12.33 14.55 7.10
C GLU A 253 12.48 13.76 5.78
N SER A 254 11.89 12.54 5.71
CA SER A 254 11.92 11.72 4.50
C SER A 254 11.13 12.37 3.36
N CYS A 255 9.95 12.91 3.64
CA CYS A 255 9.14 13.63 2.66
C CYS A 255 9.89 14.87 2.10
N ALA A 256 10.66 15.58 2.94
CA ALA A 256 11.48 16.70 2.50
C ALA A 256 12.58 16.26 1.51
N ASN A 257 13.20 15.10 1.75
CA ASN A 257 14.16 14.49 0.84
C ASN A 257 13.48 14.04 -0.47
N PHE A 258 12.29 13.46 -0.41
CA PHE A 258 11.53 13.05 -1.59
C PHE A 258 11.08 14.26 -2.43
N ALA A 259 10.71 15.37 -1.80
CA ALA A 259 10.41 16.62 -2.50
C ALA A 259 11.63 17.15 -3.25
N ALA A 260 12.84 17.07 -2.67
CA ALA A 260 14.07 17.46 -3.33
C ALA A 260 14.36 16.59 -4.57
N PHE A 261 13.93 15.32 -4.54
CA PHE A 261 14.13 14.39 -5.66
C PHE A 261 13.16 14.62 -6.82
N SER A 262 11.86 14.89 -6.57
CA SER A 262 10.85 14.87 -7.64
C SER A 262 9.77 15.97 -7.58
N SER A 263 9.87 16.94 -6.65
CA SER A 263 9.01 18.14 -6.62
C SER A 263 7.51 17.84 -6.73
N HIS A 264 6.92 17.25 -5.68
CA HIS A 264 5.53 16.81 -5.67
C HIS A 264 4.56 17.92 -5.28
N GLU A 265 3.32 17.86 -5.83
CA GLU A 265 2.19 18.68 -5.39
C GLU A 265 1.51 18.13 -4.13
N ALA A 266 1.66 16.80 -3.84
CA ALA A 266 1.10 16.19 -2.65
C ALA A 266 1.85 14.95 -2.19
N PHE A 267 1.78 14.71 -0.86
CA PHE A 267 2.00 13.42 -0.22
C PHE A 267 0.65 12.92 0.30
N ILE A 268 0.29 11.68 -0.06
CA ILE A 268 -0.96 11.07 0.32
C ILE A 268 -0.66 9.86 1.21
N PHE A 269 -1.16 9.88 2.42
CA PHE A 269 -0.94 8.83 3.41
C PHE A 269 -2.12 7.87 3.43
N PHE A 270 -1.85 6.59 3.33
CA PHE A 270 -2.83 5.51 3.30
C PHE A 270 -2.48 4.46 4.36
N GLY A 271 -3.49 3.81 4.95
CA GLY A 271 -3.32 2.68 5.85
C GLY A 271 -3.70 2.96 7.30
N GLY A 272 -3.66 1.90 8.11
CA GLY A 272 -4.21 1.92 9.47
C GLY A 272 -3.58 2.94 10.41
N LEU A 273 -2.30 3.26 10.22
CA LEU A 273 -1.58 4.19 11.09
C LEU A 273 -2.08 5.65 10.93
N THR A 274 -2.65 6.00 9.76
CA THR A 274 -3.23 7.34 9.52
C THR A 274 -4.43 7.65 10.41
N LYS A 275 -5.06 6.63 11.00
CA LYS A 275 -6.17 6.80 11.95
C LYS A 275 -5.76 7.54 13.24
N ALA A 276 -4.45 7.65 13.52
CA ALA A 276 -3.94 8.51 14.59
C ALA A 276 -4.18 10.02 14.34
N GLY A 277 -4.58 10.38 13.10
CA GLY A 277 -4.96 11.75 12.77
C GLY A 277 -3.85 12.78 13.02
N ALA A 278 -4.17 13.87 13.74
CA ALA A 278 -3.24 14.94 14.04
C ALA A 278 -1.99 14.48 14.82
N LEU A 279 -2.11 13.45 15.66
CA LEU A 279 -0.96 12.88 16.39
C LEU A 279 0.20 12.48 15.47
N LEU A 280 -0.12 11.96 14.29
CA LEU A 280 0.87 11.59 13.29
C LEU A 280 1.11 12.71 12.28
N MET A 281 0.02 13.33 11.77
CA MET A 281 0.11 14.24 10.62
C MET A 281 0.75 15.58 10.97
N ASP A 282 0.56 16.10 12.18
CA ASP A 282 1.14 17.40 12.57
C ASP A 282 2.67 17.33 12.73
N PRO A 283 3.25 16.32 13.40
CA PRO A 283 4.70 16.13 13.39
C PRO A 283 5.31 15.93 12.00
N ILE A 284 4.60 15.23 11.09
CA ILE A 284 5.06 15.08 9.70
C ILE A 284 5.16 16.42 9.00
N LYS A 285 4.10 17.24 9.05
CA LYS A 285 4.05 18.55 8.39
C LYS A 285 5.12 19.48 8.98
N LYS A 286 5.22 19.51 10.32
CA LYS A 286 6.21 20.33 11.01
C LYS A 286 7.62 19.97 10.57
N ALA A 287 7.99 18.69 10.62
CA ALA A 287 9.31 18.24 10.22
C ALA A 287 9.58 18.50 8.73
N TYR A 288 8.58 18.29 7.86
CA TYR A 288 8.71 18.65 6.44
C TYR A 288 9.05 20.13 6.27
N ASP A 289 8.32 21.03 6.92
CA ASP A 289 8.55 22.48 6.80
C ASP A 289 9.92 22.92 7.39
N ASP A 290 10.40 22.22 8.42
CA ASP A 290 11.70 22.47 9.03
C ASP A 290 12.87 22.05 8.09
N TYR A 291 12.72 20.96 7.33
CA TYR A 291 13.82 20.34 6.56
C TYR A 291 13.73 20.56 5.04
N VAL A 292 12.56 20.93 4.51
CA VAL A 292 12.41 21.10 3.07
C VAL A 292 13.15 22.32 2.54
N LEU A 293 13.69 22.23 1.32
CA LEU A 293 14.30 23.37 0.65
C LEU A 293 13.30 24.54 0.52
N ASN A 294 13.77 25.78 0.71
CA ASN A 294 12.92 26.96 0.66
C ASN A 294 12.07 27.08 -0.61
N ILE A 295 12.56 26.59 -1.75
CA ILE A 295 11.83 26.59 -3.03
C ILE A 295 10.57 25.72 -3.01
N TYR A 296 10.45 24.78 -2.07
CA TYR A 296 9.29 23.87 -1.94
C TYR A 296 8.37 24.21 -0.77
N LYS A 297 8.76 25.15 0.11
CA LYS A 297 7.94 25.53 1.29
C LYS A 297 6.53 25.98 0.86
N GLY A 298 5.53 25.42 1.53
CA GLY A 298 4.11 25.75 1.30
C GLY A 298 3.52 25.23 -0.01
N LYS A 299 4.25 24.41 -0.79
CA LYS A 299 3.77 23.91 -2.10
C LYS A 299 3.13 22.53 -2.01
N ALA A 300 3.70 21.62 -1.22
CA ALA A 300 3.17 20.27 -1.10
C ALA A 300 1.98 20.20 -0.15
N LYS A 301 0.95 19.47 -0.55
CA LYS A 301 -0.20 19.13 0.28
C LYS A 301 0.07 17.81 1.02
N PHE A 302 -0.39 17.71 2.27
CA PHE A 302 -0.35 16.49 3.07
C PHE A 302 -1.77 16.00 3.26
N LEU A 303 -2.13 14.93 2.58
CA LEU A 303 -3.49 14.41 2.50
C LEU A 303 -3.53 13.00 3.11
N VAL A 304 -4.67 12.66 3.69
CA VAL A 304 -4.99 11.27 4.05
C VAL A 304 -5.93 10.72 3.01
N SER A 305 -5.71 9.48 2.60
CA SER A 305 -6.61 8.79 1.67
C SER A 305 -8.05 8.80 2.16
N ALA A 306 -8.97 9.07 1.25
CA ALA A 306 -10.40 8.92 1.49
C ALA A 306 -10.94 7.54 1.08
N LEU A 307 -10.09 6.69 0.48
CA LEU A 307 -10.45 5.31 0.15
C LEU A 307 -10.32 4.46 1.42
N GLU A 308 -11.38 3.74 1.79
CA GLU A 308 -11.44 3.04 3.07
C GLU A 308 -11.44 1.51 2.94
N GLY A 309 -10.76 0.86 3.91
CA GLY A 309 -10.83 -0.59 4.16
C GLY A 309 -10.32 -1.46 3.00
N SER A 310 -10.80 -2.70 2.96
CA SER A 310 -10.49 -3.66 1.88
C SER A 310 -11.02 -3.20 0.50
N SER A 311 -12.03 -2.33 0.48
CA SER A 311 -12.53 -1.71 -0.75
C SER A 311 -11.47 -0.84 -1.43
N ALA A 312 -10.64 -0.14 -0.66
CA ALA A 312 -9.58 0.73 -1.21
C ALA A 312 -8.53 -0.06 -2.01
N ALA A 313 -8.08 -1.20 -1.49
CA ALA A 313 -7.09 -2.04 -2.17
C ALA A 313 -7.67 -2.68 -3.44
N VAL A 314 -8.93 -3.15 -3.39
CA VAL A 314 -9.66 -3.63 -4.57
C VAL A 314 -9.84 -2.52 -5.60
N LEU A 315 -10.19 -1.30 -5.18
CA LEU A 315 -10.29 -0.14 -6.07
C LEU A 315 -8.94 0.20 -6.71
N GLY A 316 -7.87 0.21 -5.92
CA GLY A 316 -6.51 0.38 -6.43
C GLY A 316 -6.14 -0.65 -7.49
N ALA A 317 -6.37 -1.92 -7.21
CA ALA A 317 -6.16 -3.00 -8.16
C ALA A 317 -7.04 -2.85 -9.41
N SER A 318 -8.32 -2.50 -9.26
CA SER A 318 -9.22 -2.29 -10.40
C SER A 318 -8.76 -1.17 -11.31
N ALA A 319 -8.19 -0.11 -10.73
CA ALA A 319 -7.63 1.02 -11.48
C ALA A 319 -6.47 0.58 -12.39
N VAL A 320 -5.64 -0.38 -11.94
CA VAL A 320 -4.61 -1.03 -12.77
C VAL A 320 -5.23 -1.72 -13.98
N GLY A 321 -6.38 -2.39 -13.80
CA GLY A 321 -7.12 -3.03 -14.89
C GLY A 321 -7.68 -2.03 -15.91
N TRP A 322 -8.13 -0.85 -15.47
CA TRP A 322 -8.59 0.22 -16.36
C TRP A 322 -7.45 0.84 -17.17
N ASP A 323 -6.23 0.88 -16.61
CA ASP A 323 -5.03 1.50 -17.22
C ASP A 323 -4.35 0.61 -18.26
N ILE A 324 -4.79 -0.64 -18.45
CA ILE A 324 -4.26 -1.51 -19.50
C ILE A 324 -4.43 -0.84 -20.86
N GLN A 325 -3.34 -0.36 -21.44
CA GLN A 325 -3.31 0.17 -22.80
C GLN A 325 -3.49 -0.97 -23.79
N LYS A 326 -4.29 -0.69 -24.82
CA LYS A 326 -4.52 -1.61 -25.95
C LYS A 326 -3.29 -1.77 -26.82
#